data_936cdd6cffd8e504ad7105734168d6c1
#
_entry.id   936cdd6cffd8e504ad7105734168d6c1
#
_cell.length_a   1.000
_cell.length_b   1.000
_cell.length_c   1.000
_cell.angle_alpha   90.00
_cell.angle_beta   90.00
_cell.angle_gamma   90.00
#
_symmetry.space_group_name_H-M   'P 1'
#
loop_
_entity.id
_entity.type
_entity.pdbx_description
1 polymer ?
#
loop_
_entity_poly.entity_id
_entity_poly.type
_entity_poly.pdbx_seq_one_letter_code
_entity_poly.pdbx_strand_id
1 'polypeptide(L)'
;MIRLFRPACPNPSALRTNYKHPDNKSALQACSHEKCMYCESKVSHVYFGDVEHIRPKAKNKYPELEFEWTNHGYCCARCNNEKKDQFDDNCPLIDPYSEDPSAHILAFGAFLMHKTGSERGALTISTTGLNRPDLIEQRSIRIKALENAIDACFRTSSKNVRDKLLSALILEREADKEFSMVADALLAANGL
;
A
#
# COMPACT_ATOMS: atom_id res chain seq x y z
N MET A 1 4.20 1.00 -0.58
CA MET A 1 3.03 1.91 -0.79
C MET A 1 3.07 2.42 -2.22
N ILE A 2 1.99 2.29 -2.96
CA ILE A 2 1.88 2.71 -4.36
C ILE A 2 0.79 3.78 -4.53
N ARG A 3 0.82 4.51 -5.63
CA ARG A 3 -0.25 5.44 -6.02
C ARG A 3 -1.58 4.71 -6.18
N LEU A 4 -2.65 5.27 -5.64
CA LEU A 4 -4.02 4.76 -5.74
C LEU A 4 -4.93 5.82 -6.37
N PHE A 5 -6.02 5.37 -6.99
CA PHE A 5 -7.01 6.25 -7.59
C PHE A 5 -8.35 6.07 -6.90
N ARG A 6 -8.82 7.11 -6.21
CA ARG A 6 -10.09 7.09 -5.49
C ARG A 6 -11.25 7.22 -6.48
N PRO A 7 -12.24 6.31 -6.46
CA PRO A 7 -13.44 6.47 -7.27
C PRO A 7 -14.36 7.54 -6.67
N ALA A 8 -15.40 7.93 -7.42
CA ALA A 8 -16.50 8.68 -6.85
C ALA A 8 -17.15 7.89 -5.71
N CYS A 9 -17.69 8.59 -4.71
CA CYS A 9 -18.38 7.93 -3.58
C CYS A 9 -19.64 7.19 -4.10
N PRO A 10 -19.74 5.87 -3.96
CA PRO A 10 -20.91 5.12 -4.49
C PRO A 10 -22.21 5.47 -3.78
N ASN A 11 -22.17 5.73 -2.48
CA ASN A 11 -23.34 6.04 -1.67
C ASN A 11 -23.11 7.27 -0.77
N PRO A 12 -23.20 8.50 -1.36
CA PRO A 12 -22.98 9.73 -0.61
C PRO A 12 -24.01 9.99 0.49
N SER A 13 -25.25 9.50 0.32
CA SER A 13 -26.31 9.65 1.32
C SER A 13 -26.01 8.84 2.59
N ALA A 14 -25.61 7.58 2.43
CA ALA A 14 -25.22 6.73 3.56
C ALA A 14 -23.93 7.23 4.23
N LEU A 15 -23.01 7.80 3.47
CA LEU A 15 -21.75 8.33 4.00
C LEU A 15 -21.97 9.39 5.10
N ARG A 16 -23.02 10.21 4.98
CA ARG A 16 -23.31 11.29 5.94
C ARG A 16 -23.54 10.84 7.38
N THR A 17 -23.85 9.57 7.59
CA THR A 17 -24.13 9.01 8.93
C THR A 17 -23.34 7.73 9.22
N ASN A 18 -22.78 7.10 8.20
CA ASN A 18 -22.04 5.85 8.34
C ASN A 18 -20.86 5.78 7.36
N TYR A 19 -19.69 6.22 7.79
CA TYR A 19 -18.47 6.15 6.98
C TYR A 19 -18.03 4.69 6.68
N LYS A 20 -18.54 3.69 7.41
CA LYS A 20 -18.28 2.25 7.20
C LYS A 20 -19.35 1.58 6.35
N HIS A 21 -20.23 2.34 5.67
CA HIS A 21 -21.27 1.74 4.85
C HIS A 21 -20.67 0.75 3.84
N PRO A 22 -21.24 -0.46 3.68
CA PRO A 22 -20.67 -1.54 2.87
C PRO A 22 -20.30 -1.13 1.44
N ASP A 23 -21.20 -0.39 0.75
CA ASP A 23 -20.94 0.06 -0.63
C ASP A 23 -19.69 0.92 -0.73
N ASN A 24 -19.55 1.91 0.19
CA ASN A 24 -18.44 2.83 0.23
C ASN A 24 -17.14 2.11 0.61
N LYS A 25 -17.19 1.22 1.60
CA LYS A 25 -16.04 0.41 2.01
C LYS A 25 -15.59 -0.52 0.89
N SER A 26 -16.52 -1.17 0.18
CA SER A 26 -16.19 -2.05 -0.96
C SER A 26 -15.53 -1.29 -2.10
N ALA A 27 -15.93 -0.04 -2.36
CA ALA A 27 -15.27 0.80 -3.36
C ALA A 27 -13.83 1.17 -2.97
N LEU A 28 -13.59 1.48 -1.69
CA LEU A 28 -12.23 1.73 -1.17
C LEU A 28 -11.37 0.45 -1.24
N GLN A 29 -11.94 -0.70 -0.92
CA GLN A 29 -11.28 -2.00 -1.03
C GLN A 29 -10.90 -2.31 -2.48
N ALA A 30 -11.83 -2.16 -3.40
CA ALA A 30 -11.59 -2.41 -4.82
C ALA A 30 -10.52 -1.48 -5.41
N CYS A 31 -10.58 -0.17 -5.13
CA CYS A 31 -9.62 0.80 -5.65
C CYS A 31 -8.20 0.66 -5.03
N SER A 32 -8.07 -0.01 -3.90
CA SER A 32 -6.79 -0.40 -3.31
C SER A 32 -6.33 -1.80 -3.72
N HIS A 33 -7.02 -2.44 -4.68
CA HIS A 33 -6.75 -3.82 -5.13
C HIS A 33 -6.82 -4.84 -3.98
N GLU A 34 -7.76 -4.65 -3.05
CA GLU A 34 -7.93 -5.47 -1.83
C GLU A 34 -6.73 -5.42 -0.86
N LYS A 35 -5.81 -4.48 -1.08
CA LYS A 35 -4.60 -4.29 -0.27
C LYS A 35 -4.77 -3.14 0.71
N CYS A 36 -4.01 -3.18 1.79
CA CYS A 36 -3.85 -2.03 2.67
C CYS A 36 -3.15 -0.88 1.91
N MET A 37 -3.74 0.32 1.96
CA MET A 37 -3.20 1.52 1.31
C MET A 37 -1.78 1.88 1.78
N TYR A 38 -1.39 1.47 2.98
CA TYR A 38 -0.07 1.76 3.56
C TYR A 38 0.95 0.64 3.30
N CYS A 39 0.67 -0.58 3.73
CA CYS A 39 1.68 -1.66 3.72
C CYS A 39 1.65 -2.55 2.48
N GLU A 40 0.63 -2.45 1.63
CA GLU A 40 0.40 -3.25 0.42
C GLU A 40 0.12 -4.75 0.69
N SER A 41 -0.06 -5.17 1.95
CA SER A 41 -0.51 -6.53 2.24
C SER A 41 -1.96 -6.72 1.80
N LYS A 42 -2.28 -7.88 1.23
CA LYS A 42 -3.68 -8.27 0.99
C LYS A 42 -4.39 -8.50 2.33
N VAL A 43 -5.48 -7.78 2.53
CA VAL A 43 -6.20 -7.76 3.81
C VAL A 43 -7.27 -8.83 3.87
N SER A 44 -7.90 -9.13 2.73
CA SER A 44 -9.08 -10.01 2.62
C SER A 44 -8.85 -11.47 3.06
N HIS A 45 -7.59 -11.95 3.08
CA HIS A 45 -7.26 -13.32 3.48
C HIS A 45 -7.38 -13.58 4.99
N VAL A 46 -7.26 -12.54 5.81
CA VAL A 46 -7.16 -12.68 7.27
C VAL A 46 -8.10 -11.76 8.04
N TYR A 47 -8.65 -10.71 7.41
CA TYR A 47 -9.48 -9.72 8.08
C TYR A 47 -10.34 -8.93 7.07
N PHE A 48 -11.42 -8.29 7.56
CA PHE A 48 -12.34 -7.50 6.72
C PHE A 48 -11.82 -6.11 6.35
N GLY A 49 -10.63 -5.72 6.79
CA GLY A 49 -10.07 -4.38 6.63
C GLY A 49 -10.89 -3.29 7.34
N ASP A 50 -10.30 -2.12 7.46
CA ASP A 50 -10.92 -0.95 8.07
C ASP A 50 -11.06 0.19 7.06
N VAL A 51 -12.00 1.10 7.33
CA VAL A 51 -12.03 2.42 6.73
C VAL A 51 -11.13 3.32 7.57
N GLU A 52 -10.01 3.72 7.01
CA GLU A 52 -9.04 4.62 7.60
C GLU A 52 -9.47 6.07 7.42
N HIS A 53 -9.22 6.91 8.42
CA HIS A 53 -9.27 8.36 8.31
C HIS A 53 -7.84 8.90 8.18
N ILE A 54 -7.47 9.37 7.00
CA ILE A 54 -6.13 9.90 6.71
C ILE A 54 -5.78 11.01 7.70
N ARG A 55 -6.67 12.01 7.83
CA ARG A 55 -6.70 12.97 8.93
C ARG A 55 -7.64 12.45 10.01
N PRO A 56 -7.17 12.30 11.27
CA PRO A 56 -7.92 11.64 12.33
C PRO A 56 -9.21 12.38 12.68
N LYS A 57 -10.33 11.68 12.79
CA LYS A 57 -11.64 12.24 13.17
C LYS A 57 -11.83 12.52 14.66
N ALA A 58 -10.78 12.35 15.48
CA ALA A 58 -10.86 12.61 16.92
C ALA A 58 -11.34 14.05 17.20
N LYS A 59 -12.12 14.27 18.27
CA LYS A 59 -12.77 15.53 18.59
C LYS A 59 -11.81 16.73 18.66
N ASN A 60 -10.58 16.49 19.04
CA ASN A 60 -9.50 17.50 19.13
C ASN A 60 -8.61 17.54 17.88
N LYS A 61 -9.00 16.90 16.79
CA LYS A 61 -8.28 16.85 15.52
C LYS A 61 -9.17 17.40 14.39
N TYR A 62 -9.72 16.52 13.55
CA TYR A 62 -10.52 16.89 12.37
C TYR A 62 -11.89 16.20 12.38
N PRO A 63 -12.74 16.45 13.40
CA PRO A 63 -14.05 15.80 13.50
C PRO A 63 -14.97 16.13 12.31
N GLU A 64 -14.79 17.28 11.66
CA GLU A 64 -15.52 17.69 10.46
C GLU A 64 -15.23 16.80 9.25
N LEU A 65 -14.08 16.09 9.25
CA LEU A 65 -13.68 15.17 8.18
C LEU A 65 -14.13 13.72 8.42
N GLU A 66 -14.95 13.47 9.46
CA GLU A 66 -15.42 12.10 9.77
C GLU A 66 -16.18 11.47 8.61
N PHE A 67 -16.97 12.25 7.89
CA PHE A 67 -17.79 11.77 6.76
C PHE A 67 -17.32 12.31 5.42
N GLU A 68 -16.10 12.85 5.35
CA GLU A 68 -15.51 13.34 4.11
C GLU A 68 -14.89 12.19 3.31
N TRP A 69 -15.43 11.92 2.10
CA TRP A 69 -15.00 10.82 1.26
C TRP A 69 -13.52 10.85 0.91
N THR A 70 -13.00 12.03 0.63
CA THR A 70 -11.58 12.25 0.30
C THR A 70 -10.63 11.97 1.46
N ASN A 71 -11.16 11.90 2.69
CA ASN A 71 -10.40 11.57 3.89
C ASN A 71 -10.39 10.05 4.21
N HIS A 72 -11.05 9.20 3.40
CA HIS A 72 -11.15 7.79 3.68
C HIS A 72 -10.21 6.94 2.80
N GLY A 73 -9.72 5.84 3.37
CA GLY A 73 -8.92 4.83 2.65
C GLY A 73 -9.19 3.43 3.18
N TYR A 74 -8.77 2.39 2.43
CA TYR A 74 -8.86 1.00 2.88
C TYR A 74 -7.54 0.57 3.51
N CYS A 75 -7.59 0.07 4.73
CA CYS A 75 -6.40 -0.18 5.53
C CYS A 75 -6.53 -1.48 6.33
N CYS A 76 -5.42 -2.15 6.63
CA CYS A 76 -5.41 -3.25 7.58
C CYS A 76 -5.44 -2.72 9.02
N ALA A 77 -6.02 -3.51 9.94
CA ALA A 77 -6.12 -3.15 11.35
C ALA A 77 -4.75 -2.82 12.00
N ARG A 78 -3.67 -3.49 11.58
CA ARG A 78 -2.32 -3.24 12.11
C ARG A 78 -1.84 -1.82 11.78
N CYS A 79 -1.86 -1.42 10.51
CA CYS A 79 -1.46 -0.06 10.12
C CYS A 79 -2.38 1.00 10.73
N ASN A 80 -3.69 0.74 10.81
CA ASN A 80 -4.66 1.63 11.45
C ASN A 80 -4.35 1.80 12.96
N ASN A 81 -4.06 0.70 13.66
CA ASN A 81 -3.72 0.72 15.09
C ASN A 81 -2.34 1.33 15.38
N GLU A 82 -1.38 1.22 14.48
CA GLU A 82 -0.08 1.91 14.63
C GLU A 82 -0.24 3.41 14.45
N LYS A 83 -0.98 3.84 13.41
CA LYS A 83 -1.20 5.25 13.12
C LYS A 83 -2.06 5.94 14.17
N LYS A 84 -3.15 5.32 14.64
CA LYS A 84 -4.10 5.92 15.59
C LYS A 84 -4.58 7.31 15.12
N ASP A 85 -4.45 8.32 15.99
CA ASP A 85 -4.79 9.71 15.74
C ASP A 85 -3.56 10.60 15.44
N GLN A 86 -2.43 9.98 15.08
CA GLN A 86 -1.21 10.70 14.74
C GLN A 86 -1.35 11.37 13.36
N PHE A 87 -1.19 12.66 13.33
CA PHE A 87 -1.16 13.51 12.13
C PHE A 87 -0.59 14.87 12.49
N ASP A 88 0.24 15.42 11.61
CA ASP A 88 0.82 16.76 11.73
C ASP A 88 0.61 17.50 10.40
N ASP A 89 -0.03 18.67 10.45
CA ASP A 89 -0.28 19.50 9.26
C ASP A 89 1.01 20.07 8.64
N ASN A 90 2.06 20.28 9.45
CA ASN A 90 3.34 20.78 8.96
C ASN A 90 4.16 19.67 8.27
N CYS A 91 3.93 18.42 8.67
CA CYS A 91 4.57 17.24 8.08
C CYS A 91 3.51 16.13 7.88
N PRO A 92 2.56 16.30 6.92
CA PRO A 92 1.46 15.37 6.75
C PRO A 92 1.93 14.01 6.27
N LEU A 93 1.29 12.94 6.75
CA LEU A 93 1.51 11.58 6.24
C LEU A 93 1.22 11.54 4.74
N ILE A 94 1.90 10.63 4.05
CA ILE A 94 1.69 10.44 2.62
C ILE A 94 0.30 9.83 2.39
N ASP A 95 -0.52 10.52 1.61
CA ASP A 95 -1.80 10.02 1.13
C ASP A 95 -1.64 9.44 -0.29
N PRO A 96 -1.68 8.11 -0.45
CA PRO A 96 -1.48 7.48 -1.75
C PRO A 96 -2.57 7.79 -2.77
N TYR A 97 -3.71 8.34 -2.35
CA TYR A 97 -4.78 8.77 -3.25
C TYR A 97 -4.54 10.17 -3.83
N SER A 98 -3.75 11.02 -3.16
CA SER A 98 -3.50 12.39 -3.59
C SER A 98 -2.14 12.56 -4.28
N GLU A 99 -1.16 11.75 -3.93
CA GLU A 99 0.22 11.85 -4.42
C GLU A 99 0.85 10.50 -4.70
N ASP A 100 1.98 10.49 -5.39
CA ASP A 100 2.75 9.26 -5.63
C ASP A 100 3.70 8.99 -4.46
N PRO A 101 3.49 7.93 -3.68
CA PRO A 101 4.38 7.56 -2.58
C PRO A 101 5.83 7.32 -2.99
N SER A 102 6.08 6.95 -4.25
CA SER A 102 7.44 6.73 -4.75
C SER A 102 8.29 8.00 -4.77
N ALA A 103 7.68 9.19 -4.70
CA ALA A 103 8.40 10.45 -4.52
C ALA A 103 9.09 10.57 -3.15
N HIS A 104 8.61 9.82 -2.15
CA HIS A 104 9.01 9.93 -0.75
C HIS A 104 9.61 8.67 -0.16
N ILE A 105 9.18 7.50 -0.63
CA ILE A 105 9.54 6.19 -0.10
C ILE A 105 10.11 5.32 -1.23
N LEU A 106 11.12 4.54 -0.91
CA LEU A 106 11.68 3.52 -1.78
C LEU A 106 11.78 2.17 -1.04
N ALA A 107 11.80 1.07 -1.79
CA ALA A 107 12.08 -0.24 -1.25
C ALA A 107 13.58 -0.55 -1.35
N PHE A 108 14.16 -1.06 -0.25
CA PHE A 108 15.52 -1.57 -0.19
C PHE A 108 15.48 -2.99 0.39
N GLY A 109 15.45 -3.99 -0.48
CA GLY A 109 15.10 -5.34 -0.08
C GLY A 109 13.72 -5.38 0.58
N ALA A 110 13.62 -6.01 1.75
CA ALA A 110 12.38 -6.11 2.53
C ALA A 110 12.04 -4.84 3.33
N PHE A 111 12.96 -3.88 3.41
CA PHE A 111 12.77 -2.62 4.13
C PHE A 111 12.21 -1.53 3.22
N LEU A 112 11.39 -0.65 3.78
CA LEU A 112 11.02 0.61 3.16
C LEU A 112 11.87 1.72 3.78
N MET A 113 12.46 2.56 2.93
CA MET A 113 13.28 3.67 3.34
C MET A 113 12.70 4.97 2.79
N HIS A 114 12.85 6.06 3.53
CA HIS A 114 12.51 7.37 3.00
C HIS A 114 13.61 7.83 2.02
N LYS A 115 13.22 8.54 0.99
CA LYS A 115 14.17 9.21 0.10
C LYS A 115 14.85 10.36 0.84
N THR A 116 16.10 10.63 0.49
CA THR A 116 16.89 11.73 1.07
C THR A 116 16.10 13.05 1.04
N GLY A 117 15.97 13.69 2.20
CA GLY A 117 15.22 14.94 2.36
C GLY A 117 13.71 14.78 2.50
N SER A 118 13.17 13.56 2.49
CA SER A 118 11.73 13.34 2.70
C SER A 118 11.40 13.03 4.16
N GLU A 119 11.19 14.06 4.98
CA GLU A 119 10.72 13.92 6.35
C GLU A 119 9.34 13.24 6.39
N ARG A 120 8.45 13.56 5.44
CA ARG A 120 7.13 12.94 5.30
C ARG A 120 7.23 11.44 5.06
N GLY A 121 8.20 11.00 4.24
CA GLY A 121 8.50 9.57 4.04
C GLY A 121 8.92 8.89 5.33
N ALA A 122 9.85 9.48 6.07
CA ALA A 122 10.32 8.97 7.35
C ALA A 122 9.17 8.87 8.38
N LEU A 123 8.38 9.95 8.51
CA LEU A 123 7.23 9.99 9.42
C LEU A 123 6.17 8.95 9.04
N THR A 124 5.84 8.81 7.76
CA THR A 124 4.85 7.82 7.31
C THR A 124 5.30 6.40 7.63
N ILE A 125 6.56 6.05 7.34
CA ILE A 125 7.12 4.73 7.63
C ILE A 125 7.04 4.41 9.13
N SER A 126 7.44 5.34 9.99
CA SER A 126 7.44 5.14 11.44
C SER A 126 6.02 5.08 12.02
N THR A 127 5.15 6.05 11.65
CA THR A 127 3.81 6.18 12.20
C THR A 127 2.89 5.02 11.83
N THR A 128 3.02 4.47 10.61
CA THR A 128 2.19 3.33 10.16
C THR A 128 2.89 1.97 10.35
N GLY A 129 4.07 1.96 10.96
CA GLY A 129 4.84 0.77 11.28
C GLY A 129 5.22 -0.06 10.04
N LEU A 130 5.64 0.59 8.94
CA LEU A 130 5.87 -0.11 7.67
C LEU A 130 7.08 -1.06 7.69
N ASN A 131 7.97 -0.92 8.68
CA ASN A 131 9.10 -1.83 8.87
C ASN A 131 8.96 -2.70 10.14
N ARG A 132 7.73 -2.95 10.60
CA ARG A 132 7.50 -3.91 11.67
C ARG A 132 7.91 -5.33 11.26
N PRO A 133 8.31 -6.20 12.20
CA PRO A 133 8.92 -7.51 11.89
C PRO A 133 8.09 -8.40 10.97
N ASP A 134 6.77 -8.47 11.18
CA ASP A 134 5.86 -9.27 10.36
C ASP A 134 5.84 -8.82 8.88
N LEU A 135 5.91 -7.52 8.60
CA LEU A 135 5.98 -7.01 7.23
C LEU A 135 7.34 -7.29 6.57
N ILE A 136 8.43 -7.16 7.32
CA ILE A 136 9.76 -7.49 6.82
C ILE A 136 9.82 -8.97 6.45
N GLU A 137 9.28 -9.85 7.30
CA GLU A 137 9.21 -11.29 7.03
C GLU A 137 8.41 -11.59 5.75
N GLN A 138 7.19 -11.06 5.64
CA GLN A 138 6.34 -11.31 4.46
C GLN A 138 6.97 -10.78 3.16
N ARG A 139 7.60 -9.60 3.19
CA ARG A 139 8.35 -9.07 2.04
C ARG A 139 9.57 -9.93 1.72
N SER A 140 10.27 -10.44 2.72
CA SER A 140 11.42 -11.34 2.51
C SER A 140 10.99 -12.65 1.84
N ILE A 141 9.87 -13.23 2.24
CA ILE A 141 9.27 -14.41 1.59
C ILE A 141 8.94 -14.08 0.12
N ARG A 142 8.31 -12.93 -0.12
CA ARG A 142 7.96 -12.47 -1.46
C ARG A 142 9.20 -12.28 -2.34
N ILE A 143 10.23 -11.61 -1.83
CA ILE A 143 11.52 -11.40 -2.53
C ILE A 143 12.12 -12.75 -2.91
N LYS A 144 12.20 -13.69 -1.96
CA LYS A 144 12.78 -15.00 -2.21
C LYS A 144 12.05 -15.79 -3.29
N ALA A 145 10.72 -15.68 -3.32
CA ALA A 145 9.93 -16.32 -4.38
C ALA A 145 10.23 -15.70 -5.76
N LEU A 146 10.35 -14.37 -5.85
CA LEU A 146 10.71 -13.68 -7.09
C LEU A 146 12.15 -13.97 -7.53
N GLU A 147 13.14 -13.99 -6.63
CA GLU A 147 14.52 -14.38 -6.91
C GLU A 147 14.58 -15.78 -7.51
N ASN A 148 13.89 -16.74 -6.92
CA ASN A 148 13.83 -18.12 -7.45
C ASN A 148 13.21 -18.16 -8.85
N ALA A 149 12.20 -17.34 -9.12
CA ALA A 149 11.58 -17.25 -10.43
C ALA A 149 12.50 -16.57 -11.47
N ILE A 150 13.24 -15.52 -11.09
CA ILE A 150 14.27 -14.87 -11.92
C ILE A 150 15.35 -15.90 -12.28
N ASP A 151 15.90 -16.59 -11.29
CA ASP A 151 16.89 -17.66 -11.50
C ASP A 151 16.41 -18.73 -12.46
N ALA A 152 15.15 -19.18 -12.33
CA ALA A 152 14.56 -20.16 -13.22
C ALA A 152 14.48 -19.66 -14.67
N CYS A 153 14.16 -18.35 -14.87
CA CYS A 153 14.17 -17.74 -16.20
C CYS A 153 15.54 -17.82 -16.86
N PHE A 154 16.60 -17.48 -16.11
CA PHE A 154 17.96 -17.46 -16.67
C PHE A 154 18.57 -18.85 -16.85
N ARG A 155 18.12 -19.85 -16.11
CA ARG A 155 18.59 -21.26 -16.26
C ARG A 155 17.94 -22.02 -17.40
N THR A 156 16.76 -21.58 -17.88
CA THR A 156 16.09 -22.29 -18.98
C THR A 156 16.79 -22.08 -20.33
N SER A 157 17.06 -23.18 -21.06
CA SER A 157 17.63 -23.15 -22.40
C SER A 157 16.61 -22.80 -23.49
N SER A 158 15.32 -23.05 -23.22
CA SER A 158 14.24 -22.76 -24.17
C SER A 158 13.89 -21.28 -24.18
N LYS A 159 14.16 -20.59 -25.30
CA LYS A 159 13.82 -19.18 -25.48
C LYS A 159 12.33 -18.92 -25.25
N ASN A 160 11.45 -19.73 -25.84
CA ASN A 160 9.99 -19.56 -25.71
C ASN A 160 9.53 -19.67 -24.25
N VAL A 161 10.09 -20.60 -23.47
CA VAL A 161 9.77 -20.75 -22.05
C VAL A 161 10.30 -19.54 -21.28
N ARG A 162 11.53 -19.11 -21.55
CA ARG A 162 12.12 -17.92 -20.91
C ARG A 162 11.27 -16.68 -21.13
N ASP A 163 10.87 -16.41 -22.37
CA ASP A 163 10.08 -15.22 -22.72
C ASP A 163 8.72 -15.21 -21.97
N LYS A 164 8.07 -16.35 -21.84
CA LYS A 164 6.83 -16.49 -21.05
C LYS A 164 7.05 -16.26 -19.56
N LEU A 165 8.13 -16.79 -18.98
CA LEU A 165 8.47 -16.59 -17.58
C LEU A 165 8.80 -15.11 -17.30
N LEU A 166 9.56 -14.46 -18.17
CA LEU A 166 9.89 -13.03 -18.05
C LEU A 166 8.62 -12.18 -18.13
N SER A 167 7.72 -12.48 -19.06
CA SER A 167 6.43 -11.76 -19.15
C SER A 167 5.60 -11.92 -17.88
N ALA A 168 5.57 -13.11 -17.28
CA ALA A 168 4.87 -13.34 -16.01
C ALA A 168 5.54 -12.59 -14.85
N LEU A 169 6.88 -12.56 -14.80
CA LEU A 169 7.64 -11.82 -13.78
C LEU A 169 7.38 -10.31 -13.84
N ILE A 170 7.35 -9.73 -15.04
CA ILE A 170 7.07 -8.30 -15.21
C ILE A 170 5.70 -7.93 -14.63
N LEU A 171 4.71 -8.83 -14.73
CA LEU A 171 3.38 -8.59 -14.15
C LEU A 171 3.39 -8.54 -12.61
N GLU A 172 4.43 -9.05 -11.95
CA GLU A 172 4.51 -9.05 -10.49
C GLU A 172 4.72 -7.66 -9.87
N ARG A 173 5.03 -6.64 -10.70
CA ARG A 173 5.09 -5.22 -10.29
C ARG A 173 3.74 -4.50 -10.37
N GLU A 174 2.72 -5.14 -10.96
CA GLU A 174 1.41 -4.51 -11.16
C GLU A 174 0.73 -4.16 -9.83
N ALA A 175 -0.11 -3.13 -9.87
CA ALA A 175 -0.74 -2.56 -8.68
C ALA A 175 -1.62 -3.55 -7.89
N ASP A 176 -2.15 -4.59 -8.54
CA ASP A 176 -2.95 -5.64 -7.91
C ASP A 176 -2.12 -6.67 -7.13
N LYS A 177 -0.80 -6.69 -7.32
CA LYS A 177 0.11 -7.62 -6.65
C LYS A 177 0.48 -7.14 -5.25
N GLU A 178 0.59 -8.08 -4.32
CA GLU A 178 1.05 -7.80 -2.97
C GLU A 178 2.50 -7.32 -2.97
N PHE A 179 2.79 -6.25 -2.20
CA PHE A 179 4.13 -5.64 -2.13
C PHE A 179 4.71 -5.25 -3.50
N SER A 180 3.89 -4.72 -4.40
CA SER A 180 4.29 -4.38 -5.77
C SER A 180 5.45 -3.39 -5.82
N MET A 181 5.57 -2.44 -4.89
CA MET A 181 6.74 -1.54 -4.78
C MET A 181 8.04 -2.33 -4.53
N VAL A 182 8.01 -3.38 -3.71
CA VAL A 182 9.18 -4.22 -3.43
C VAL A 182 9.52 -5.09 -4.63
N ALA A 183 8.50 -5.64 -5.29
CA ALA A 183 8.67 -6.42 -6.51
C ALA A 183 9.28 -5.58 -7.65
N ASP A 184 8.77 -4.36 -7.85
CA ASP A 184 9.30 -3.43 -8.85
C ASP A 184 10.77 -3.09 -8.61
N ALA A 185 11.14 -2.77 -7.36
CA ALA A 185 12.52 -2.48 -7.00
C ALA A 185 13.46 -3.69 -7.24
N LEU A 186 13.02 -4.91 -6.93
CA LEU A 186 13.79 -6.12 -7.18
C LEU A 186 13.97 -6.40 -8.68
N LEU A 187 12.89 -6.28 -9.45
CA LEU A 187 12.93 -6.51 -10.90
C LEU A 187 13.81 -5.47 -11.59
N ALA A 188 13.67 -4.19 -11.24
CA ALA A 188 14.51 -3.12 -11.77
C ALA A 188 16.00 -3.33 -11.44
N ALA A 189 16.34 -3.81 -10.23
CA ALA A 189 17.72 -4.15 -9.86
C ALA A 189 18.30 -5.30 -10.68
N ASN A 190 17.46 -6.15 -11.28
CA ASN A 190 17.85 -7.26 -12.16
C ASN A 190 17.74 -6.91 -13.67
N GLY A 191 17.47 -5.65 -14.01
CA GLY A 191 17.34 -5.20 -15.39
C GLY A 191 16.06 -5.66 -16.11
N LEU A 192 15.01 -5.93 -15.33
CA LEU A 192 13.69 -6.38 -15.78
C LEU A 192 12.63 -5.31 -15.64
#